data_876aeed75970847abe9a42434e2d9c2c
#
_entry.id   876aeed75970847abe9a42434e2d9c2c
#
_cell.length_a   1.000
_cell.length_b   1.000
_cell.length_c   1.000
_cell.angle_alpha   90.00
_cell.angle_beta   90.00
_cell.angle_gamma   90.00
#
_symmetry.space_group_name_H-M   'P 1'
#
loop_
_entity.id
_entity.type
_entity.pdbx_description
1 polymer ?
#
loop_
_entity_poly.entity_id
_entity_poly.type
_entity_poly.pdbx_seq_one_letter_code
_entity_poly.pdbx_strand_id
1 'polypeptide(L)'
;MMERPEAFMQTQPLHLMDRFPAALLELRDNGQIAHFNLAWVELMDLPGTERNLIDYVHHEDRSLWRQALHELRRRPETSFNQRLRFVHPSGELRWFDVSLKRGPQGFYLVAGDITAHKRREIALQASQRSSMSLLDSMPGLIYRGRNNRDWTMEFVSAGCLQLTGYPPERLVDNHEFTYNSLILAQDADYVWREVQYALSRQEPFELNYRIRCADQSIKHVWEKGVGIYADTREVLGIEGAIFERGAGQNPGR
;
A
#
# COMPACT_ATOMS: atom_id res chain seq x y z
N MET A 1 11.97 29.99 -62.40
CA MET A 1 12.96 29.36 -61.59
C MET A 1 12.31 29.24 -60.20
N MET A 2 11.66 28.09 -59.97
CA MET A 2 10.87 27.83 -58.77
C MET A 2 11.76 27.10 -57.73
N GLU A 3 12.02 27.76 -56.60
CA GLU A 3 12.73 27.15 -55.48
C GLU A 3 11.82 26.15 -54.81
N ARG A 4 12.39 24.98 -54.56
CA ARG A 4 11.72 23.82 -53.92
C ARG A 4 11.50 24.07 -52.43
N PRO A 5 10.39 23.63 -51.86
CA PRO A 5 10.18 23.66 -50.43
C PRO A 5 10.70 22.37 -49.79
N GLU A 6 12.01 22.12 -49.78
CA GLU A 6 12.59 20.94 -49.10
C GLU A 6 12.86 21.17 -47.61
N ALA A 7 12.75 22.40 -47.11
CA ALA A 7 13.01 22.75 -45.71
C ALA A 7 11.83 22.48 -44.75
N PHE A 8 10.63 22.15 -45.25
CA PHE A 8 9.41 22.07 -44.41
C PHE A 8 9.09 20.67 -43.92
N MET A 9 9.74 19.61 -44.38
CA MET A 9 9.40 18.23 -44.03
C MET A 9 10.24 17.62 -42.86
N GLN A 10 11.32 18.26 -42.44
CA GLN A 10 12.19 17.71 -41.39
C GLN A 10 11.90 18.19 -39.97
N THR A 11 11.08 19.22 -39.79
CA THR A 11 10.76 19.80 -38.48
C THR A 11 9.44 19.28 -37.85
N GLN A 12 8.54 18.71 -38.66
CA GLN A 12 7.23 18.27 -38.17
C GLN A 12 7.24 17.03 -37.23
N PRO A 13 8.06 15.99 -37.41
CA PRO A 13 8.06 14.82 -36.54
C PRO A 13 8.55 15.13 -35.08
N LEU A 14 9.57 15.97 -34.98
CA LEU A 14 10.12 16.37 -33.66
C LEU A 14 9.12 17.22 -32.88
N HIS A 15 8.40 18.13 -33.52
CA HIS A 15 7.39 18.95 -32.85
C HIS A 15 6.17 18.17 -32.35
N LEU A 16 5.84 17.02 -32.94
CA LEU A 16 4.77 16.17 -32.51
C LEU A 16 5.21 15.38 -31.26
N MET A 17 6.44 14.89 -31.23
CA MET A 17 7.00 14.12 -30.06
C MET A 17 7.07 14.99 -28.80
N ASP A 18 7.32 16.30 -28.93
CA ASP A 18 7.40 17.23 -27.80
C ASP A 18 6.04 17.51 -27.11
N ARG A 19 4.94 17.15 -27.75
CA ARG A 19 3.59 17.27 -27.17
C ARG A 19 3.18 16.08 -26.30
N PHE A 20 3.93 15.00 -26.33
CA PHE A 20 3.65 13.84 -25.48
C PHE A 20 4.16 14.08 -24.06
N PRO A 21 3.33 13.80 -23.04
CA PRO A 21 3.71 13.99 -21.65
C PRO A 21 4.68 12.91 -21.12
N ALA A 22 4.89 11.84 -21.89
CA ALA A 22 5.85 10.78 -21.58
C ALA A 22 7.19 11.06 -22.27
N ALA A 23 8.28 10.65 -21.64
CA ALA A 23 9.59 10.71 -22.26
C ALA A 23 9.67 9.71 -23.42
N LEU A 24 10.02 10.19 -24.59
CA LEU A 24 10.21 9.42 -25.81
C LEU A 24 11.69 9.50 -26.20
N LEU A 25 12.32 8.34 -26.35
CA LEU A 25 13.73 8.26 -26.74
C LEU A 25 13.91 7.29 -27.89
N GLU A 26 14.83 7.65 -28.78
CA GLU A 26 15.41 6.74 -29.75
C GLU A 26 16.83 6.41 -29.29
N LEU A 27 17.12 5.12 -29.18
CA LEU A 27 18.43 4.60 -28.78
C LEU A 27 19.10 3.92 -29.98
N ARG A 28 20.40 4.13 -30.11
CA ARG A 28 21.25 3.34 -31.03
C ARG A 28 21.36 1.91 -30.54
N ASP A 29 21.86 1.01 -31.38
CA ASP A 29 22.09 -0.39 -31.02
C ASP A 29 22.96 -0.58 -29.77
N ASN A 30 23.91 0.28 -29.54
CA ASN A 30 24.77 0.25 -28.36
C ASN A 30 24.13 0.81 -27.09
N GLY A 31 22.86 1.28 -27.15
CA GLY A 31 22.13 1.87 -26.03
C GLY A 31 22.39 3.37 -25.82
N GLN A 32 23.14 4.02 -26.72
CA GLN A 32 23.30 5.48 -26.69
C GLN A 32 22.01 6.17 -27.10
N ILE A 33 21.71 7.29 -26.46
CA ILE A 33 20.56 8.13 -26.79
C ILE A 33 20.87 8.86 -28.10
N ALA A 34 20.08 8.59 -29.15
CA ALA A 34 20.17 9.26 -30.46
C ALA A 34 19.26 10.49 -30.50
N HIS A 35 18.01 10.31 -30.09
CA HIS A 35 17.00 11.36 -30.08
C HIS A 35 16.15 11.25 -28.80
N PHE A 36 15.57 12.37 -28.36
CA PHE A 36 14.65 12.44 -27.23
C PHE A 36 13.70 13.64 -27.41
N ASN A 37 12.56 13.59 -26.74
CA ASN A 37 11.59 14.69 -26.70
C ASN A 37 11.83 15.63 -25.51
N LEU A 38 11.08 16.74 -25.48
CA LEU A 38 11.16 17.74 -24.40
C LEU A 38 10.84 17.15 -23.02
N ALA A 39 9.88 16.21 -22.93
CA ALA A 39 9.52 15.57 -21.69
C ALA A 39 10.70 14.83 -21.03
N TRP A 40 11.61 14.22 -21.81
CA TRP A 40 12.83 13.63 -21.27
C TRP A 40 13.74 14.68 -20.63
N VAL A 41 13.91 15.83 -21.30
CA VAL A 41 14.73 16.93 -20.76
C VAL A 41 14.16 17.46 -19.45
N GLU A 42 12.86 17.68 -19.39
CA GLU A 42 12.17 18.15 -18.18
C GLU A 42 12.25 17.13 -17.04
N LEU A 43 12.17 15.84 -17.36
CA LEU A 43 12.22 14.76 -16.36
C LEU A 43 13.62 14.46 -15.85
N MET A 44 14.67 14.63 -16.68
CA MET A 44 16.02 14.21 -16.32
C MET A 44 17.01 15.37 -16.23
N ASP A 45 16.56 16.60 -16.55
CA ASP A 45 17.41 17.81 -16.57
C ASP A 45 18.68 17.63 -17.42
N LEU A 46 18.53 16.96 -18.55
CA LEU A 46 19.65 16.55 -19.42
C LEU A 46 19.47 17.05 -20.85
N PRO A 47 20.09 18.15 -21.22
CA PRO A 47 20.28 18.48 -22.60
C PRO A 47 21.51 17.73 -23.14
N GLY A 48 21.36 16.61 -23.82
CA GLY A 48 22.51 16.01 -24.49
C GLY A 48 22.25 14.62 -25.04
N THR A 49 22.50 14.49 -26.34
CA THR A 49 22.77 13.25 -27.06
C THR A 49 24.17 12.74 -26.69
N GLU A 50 24.46 11.46 -26.96
CA GLU A 50 25.77 10.78 -26.82
C GLU A 50 26.03 10.06 -25.48
N ARG A 51 25.16 10.17 -24.50
CA ARG A 51 25.27 9.35 -23.29
C ARG A 51 24.54 8.02 -23.45
N ASN A 52 25.03 6.99 -22.80
CA ASN A 52 24.34 5.71 -22.79
C ASN A 52 23.24 5.74 -21.74
N LEU A 53 22.02 5.31 -22.08
CA LEU A 53 20.90 5.33 -21.16
C LEU A 53 21.15 4.53 -19.88
N ILE A 54 21.98 3.47 -19.95
CA ILE A 54 22.33 2.65 -18.79
C ILE A 54 23.03 3.45 -17.68
N ASP A 55 23.65 4.57 -18.00
CA ASP A 55 24.35 5.41 -17.02
C ASP A 55 23.35 6.03 -16.03
N TYR A 56 22.13 6.24 -16.47
CA TYR A 56 21.01 6.75 -15.68
C TYR A 56 20.20 5.64 -14.99
N VAL A 57 20.29 4.40 -15.49
CA VAL A 57 19.60 3.26 -14.86
C VAL A 57 20.25 2.94 -13.51
N HIS A 58 19.43 2.81 -12.48
CA HIS A 58 19.89 2.42 -11.14
C HIS A 58 20.68 1.10 -11.20
N HIS A 59 21.76 0.98 -10.42
CA HIS A 59 22.72 -0.12 -10.52
C HIS A 59 22.09 -1.51 -10.42
N GLU A 60 21.08 -1.70 -9.59
CA GLU A 60 20.37 -2.97 -9.43
C GLU A 60 19.53 -3.34 -10.66
N ASP A 61 19.06 -2.36 -11.45
CA ASP A 61 18.22 -2.58 -12.62
C ASP A 61 19.05 -2.72 -13.92
N ARG A 62 20.35 -2.46 -13.87
CA ARG A 62 21.24 -2.52 -15.05
C ARG A 62 21.35 -3.90 -15.68
N SER A 63 21.27 -4.96 -14.88
CA SER A 63 21.28 -6.34 -15.40
C SER A 63 20.02 -6.61 -16.22
N LEU A 64 18.86 -6.22 -15.70
CA LEU A 64 17.58 -6.34 -16.39
C LEU A 64 17.55 -5.52 -17.68
N TRP A 65 18.09 -4.30 -17.66
CA TRP A 65 18.22 -3.45 -18.83
C TRP A 65 19.08 -4.10 -19.93
N ARG A 66 20.27 -4.63 -19.59
CA ARG A 66 21.14 -5.32 -20.57
C ARG A 66 20.46 -6.54 -21.16
N GLN A 67 19.77 -7.31 -20.35
CA GLN A 67 19.00 -8.47 -20.79
C GLN A 67 17.91 -8.07 -21.76
N ALA A 68 17.16 -6.99 -21.49
CA ALA A 68 16.13 -6.46 -22.37
C ALA A 68 16.68 -6.12 -23.75
N LEU A 69 17.79 -5.37 -23.84
CA LEU A 69 18.43 -5.03 -25.10
C LEU A 69 18.91 -6.28 -25.86
N HIS A 70 19.45 -7.28 -25.14
CA HIS A 70 19.88 -8.53 -25.73
C HIS A 70 18.71 -9.33 -26.33
N GLU A 71 17.62 -9.48 -25.59
CA GLU A 71 16.42 -10.19 -26.04
C GLU A 71 15.78 -9.52 -27.26
N LEU A 72 15.64 -8.19 -27.25
CA LEU A 72 15.06 -7.43 -28.35
C LEU A 72 15.90 -7.46 -29.63
N ARG A 73 17.23 -7.67 -29.53
CA ARG A 73 18.07 -7.93 -30.72
C ARG A 73 17.83 -9.31 -31.31
N ARG A 74 17.54 -10.31 -30.48
CA ARG A 74 17.28 -11.69 -30.91
C ARG A 74 15.85 -11.90 -31.39
N ARG A 75 14.91 -11.16 -30.82
CA ARG A 75 13.46 -11.28 -31.09
C ARG A 75 12.85 -9.88 -31.28
N PRO A 76 13.08 -9.26 -32.44
CA PRO A 76 12.68 -7.86 -32.69
C PRO A 76 11.17 -7.62 -32.67
N GLU A 77 10.36 -8.67 -32.81
CA GLU A 77 8.90 -8.65 -32.73
C GLU A 77 8.37 -8.50 -31.30
N THR A 78 9.19 -8.72 -30.30
CA THR A 78 8.79 -8.62 -28.89
C THR A 78 8.89 -7.19 -28.38
N SER A 79 8.38 -6.95 -27.19
CA SER A 79 8.54 -5.69 -26.45
C SER A 79 8.97 -5.97 -25.01
N PHE A 80 9.71 -5.04 -24.45
CA PHE A 80 10.04 -5.04 -23.04
C PHE A 80 9.17 -3.99 -22.34
N ASN A 81 8.44 -4.40 -21.30
CA ASN A 81 7.58 -3.52 -20.52
C ASN A 81 7.83 -3.79 -19.03
N GLN A 82 8.55 -2.89 -18.39
CA GLN A 82 8.93 -3.06 -16.98
C GLN A 82 9.06 -1.69 -16.29
N ARG A 83 8.93 -1.71 -14.98
CA ARG A 83 9.27 -0.57 -14.15
C ARG A 83 10.76 -0.56 -13.85
N LEU A 84 11.42 0.55 -14.15
CA LEU A 84 12.84 0.75 -13.90
C LEU A 84 13.06 1.98 -13.04
N ARG A 85 14.13 1.93 -12.26
CA ARG A 85 14.62 3.06 -11.49
C ARG A 85 15.71 3.78 -12.27
N PHE A 86 15.58 5.09 -12.34
CA PHE A 86 16.58 5.97 -12.92
C PHE A 86 17.15 6.88 -11.83
N VAL A 87 18.41 7.19 -11.94
CA VAL A 87 19.10 8.15 -11.07
C VAL A 87 19.20 9.46 -11.83
N HIS A 88 18.49 10.47 -11.36
CA HIS A 88 18.58 11.82 -11.86
C HIS A 88 19.99 12.38 -11.59
N PRO A 89 20.52 13.32 -12.41
CA PRO A 89 21.85 13.93 -12.19
C PRO A 89 22.04 14.57 -10.80
N SER A 90 20.97 15.01 -10.16
CA SER A 90 21.00 15.49 -8.76
C SER A 90 21.18 14.36 -7.72
N GLY A 91 21.22 13.09 -8.13
CA GLY A 91 21.21 11.92 -7.24
C GLY A 91 19.82 11.44 -6.82
N GLU A 92 18.75 12.12 -7.23
CA GLU A 92 17.38 11.73 -6.91
C GLU A 92 17.01 10.44 -7.63
N LEU A 93 16.38 9.52 -6.91
CA LEU A 93 15.82 8.29 -7.47
C LEU A 93 14.43 8.55 -8.07
N ARG A 94 14.27 8.22 -9.35
CA ARG A 94 13.00 8.31 -10.07
C ARG A 94 12.55 6.96 -10.60
N TRP A 95 11.25 6.76 -10.63
CA TRP A 95 10.63 5.53 -11.09
C TRP A 95 9.93 5.77 -12.42
N PHE A 96 10.24 4.93 -13.40
CA PHE A 96 9.63 4.99 -14.72
C PHE A 96 8.95 3.68 -15.08
N ASP A 97 7.78 3.78 -15.69
CA ASP A 97 7.16 2.69 -16.44
C ASP A 97 7.72 2.74 -17.86
N VAL A 98 8.53 1.74 -18.21
CA VAL A 98 9.34 1.74 -19.44
C VAL A 98 8.80 0.73 -20.42
N SER A 99 8.48 1.18 -21.62
CA SER A 99 8.19 0.35 -22.80
C SER A 99 9.30 0.53 -23.83
N LEU A 100 9.92 -0.59 -24.23
CA LEU A 100 11.01 -0.61 -25.19
C LEU A 100 10.71 -1.58 -26.32
N LYS A 101 10.93 -1.15 -27.56
CA LYS A 101 10.75 -1.95 -28.78
C LYS A 101 11.94 -1.80 -29.70
N ARG A 102 12.20 -2.84 -30.49
CA ARG A 102 13.18 -2.78 -31.57
C ARG A 102 12.67 -1.88 -32.68
N GLY A 103 13.52 -0.97 -33.16
CA GLY A 103 13.32 -0.15 -34.35
C GLY A 103 14.30 -0.48 -35.48
N PRO A 104 14.21 0.16 -36.63
CA PRO A 104 15.06 -0.11 -37.79
C PRO A 104 16.57 0.12 -37.55
N GLN A 105 16.90 1.13 -36.71
CA GLN A 105 18.30 1.55 -36.46
C GLN A 105 18.70 1.48 -34.98
N GLY A 106 17.86 0.85 -34.13
CA GLY A 106 18.11 0.81 -32.73
C GLY A 106 16.86 0.43 -31.94
N PHE A 107 16.51 1.20 -30.93
CA PHE A 107 15.36 0.93 -30.08
C PHE A 107 14.53 2.20 -29.86
N TYR A 108 13.22 2.04 -29.77
CA TYR A 108 12.30 3.08 -29.37
C TYR A 108 11.86 2.84 -27.92
N LEU A 109 12.00 3.84 -27.09
CA LEU A 109 11.66 3.80 -25.69
C LEU A 109 10.62 4.85 -25.35
N VAL A 110 9.61 4.43 -24.60
CA VAL A 110 8.64 5.31 -23.93
C VAL A 110 8.83 5.13 -22.43
N ALA A 111 8.98 6.22 -21.70
CA ALA A 111 9.12 6.20 -20.25
C ALA A 111 8.12 7.18 -19.62
N GLY A 112 7.16 6.64 -18.87
CA GLY A 112 6.23 7.42 -18.06
C GLY A 112 6.76 7.56 -16.64
N ASP A 113 6.85 8.79 -16.12
CA ASP A 113 7.26 9.01 -14.73
C ASP A 113 6.16 8.61 -13.75
N ILE A 114 6.44 7.62 -12.92
CA ILE A 114 5.56 7.12 -11.87
C ILE A 114 6.09 7.43 -10.47
N THR A 115 7.09 8.32 -10.35
CA THR A 115 7.77 8.63 -9.07
C THR A 115 6.79 9.11 -8.00
N ALA A 116 5.92 10.06 -8.35
CA ALA A 116 4.92 10.57 -7.41
C ALA A 116 3.93 9.49 -6.96
N HIS A 117 3.55 8.58 -7.85
CA HIS A 117 2.69 7.44 -7.52
C HIS A 117 3.41 6.47 -6.57
N LYS A 118 4.65 6.11 -6.90
CA LYS A 118 5.47 5.21 -6.05
C LYS A 118 5.77 5.79 -4.67
N ARG A 119 6.05 7.08 -4.57
CA ARG A 119 6.25 7.74 -3.28
C ARG A 119 5.00 7.69 -2.41
N ARG A 120 3.82 7.93 -3.00
CA ARG A 120 2.54 7.81 -2.28
C ARG A 120 2.25 6.38 -1.83
N GLU A 121 2.49 5.40 -2.68
CA GLU A 121 2.33 3.97 -2.35
C GLU A 121 3.24 3.58 -1.17
N ILE A 122 4.53 3.93 -1.23
CA ILE A 122 5.50 3.65 -0.15
C ILE A 122 5.11 4.37 1.15
N ALA A 123 4.73 5.64 1.07
CA ALA A 123 4.30 6.41 2.24
C ALA A 123 3.05 5.81 2.90
N LEU A 124 2.06 5.38 2.10
CA LEU A 124 0.86 4.72 2.60
C LEU A 124 1.20 3.40 3.28
N GLN A 125 2.04 2.57 2.65
CA GLN A 125 2.48 1.31 3.24
C GLN A 125 3.27 1.52 4.54
N ALA A 126 4.14 2.53 4.59
CA ALA A 126 4.88 2.87 5.80
C ALA A 126 3.94 3.34 6.91
N SER A 127 2.95 4.18 6.60
CA SER A 127 1.93 4.65 7.54
C SER A 127 1.09 3.49 8.08
N GLN A 128 0.66 2.56 7.21
CA GLN A 128 -0.09 1.37 7.63
C GLN A 128 0.74 0.48 8.56
N ARG A 129 2.02 0.21 8.22
CA ARG A 129 2.92 -0.58 9.07
C ARG A 129 3.15 0.09 10.43
N SER A 130 3.35 1.41 10.44
CA SER A 130 3.52 2.18 11.68
C SER A 130 2.27 2.11 12.56
N SER A 131 1.08 2.30 11.97
CA SER A 131 -0.19 2.21 12.69
C SER A 131 -0.40 0.80 13.28
N MET A 132 -0.12 -0.25 12.49
CA MET A 132 -0.24 -1.63 12.96
C MET A 132 0.74 -1.91 14.09
N SER A 133 2.00 -1.49 13.97
CA SER A 133 3.00 -1.64 15.04
C SER A 133 2.60 -0.94 16.34
N LEU A 134 1.96 0.22 16.25
CA LEU A 134 1.43 0.92 17.43
C LEU A 134 0.29 0.13 18.07
N LEU A 135 -0.66 -0.37 17.28
CA LEU A 135 -1.76 -1.20 17.77
C LEU A 135 -1.26 -2.47 18.46
N ASP A 136 -0.26 -3.13 17.85
CA ASP A 136 0.33 -4.37 18.39
C ASP A 136 1.17 -4.15 19.66
N SER A 137 1.71 -2.93 19.85
CA SER A 137 2.48 -2.58 21.04
C SER A 137 1.60 -2.19 22.25
N MET A 138 0.31 -1.97 22.05
CA MET A 138 -0.60 -1.63 23.14
C MET A 138 -0.85 -2.84 24.05
N PRO A 139 -0.83 -2.67 25.38
CA PRO A 139 -1.01 -3.77 26.34
C PRO A 139 -2.49 -4.17 26.50
N GLY A 140 -3.19 -4.30 25.38
CA GLY A 140 -4.62 -4.60 25.31
C GLY A 140 -5.00 -5.22 23.99
N LEU A 141 -6.24 -5.63 23.87
CA LEU A 141 -6.80 -6.22 22.67
C LEU A 141 -7.56 -5.13 21.90
N ILE A 142 -7.05 -4.75 20.76
CA ILE A 142 -7.78 -3.90 19.79
C ILE A 142 -8.46 -4.84 18.81
N TYR A 143 -9.74 -4.59 18.50
CA TYR A 143 -10.52 -5.51 17.71
C TYR A 143 -11.46 -4.82 16.72
N ARG A 144 -11.82 -5.58 15.69
CA ARG A 144 -13.04 -5.44 14.89
C ARG A 144 -13.74 -6.78 14.87
N GLY A 145 -15.05 -6.76 15.09
CA GLY A 145 -15.86 -7.97 15.14
C GLY A 145 -17.26 -7.77 14.59
N ARG A 146 -17.93 -8.88 14.35
CA ARG A 146 -19.33 -8.92 13.90
C ARG A 146 -20.26 -8.65 15.08
N ASN A 147 -21.36 -7.99 14.81
CA ASN A 147 -22.44 -7.83 15.79
C ASN A 147 -23.28 -9.11 15.87
N ASN A 148 -22.75 -10.16 16.50
CA ASN A 148 -23.44 -11.41 16.76
C ASN A 148 -23.18 -11.88 18.20
N ARG A 149 -23.94 -12.85 18.67
CA ARG A 149 -23.84 -13.38 20.05
C ARG A 149 -22.49 -14.00 20.37
N ASP A 150 -21.77 -14.43 19.36
CA ASP A 150 -20.47 -15.08 19.51
C ASP A 150 -19.32 -14.09 19.55
N TRP A 151 -19.56 -12.81 19.20
CA TRP A 151 -18.52 -11.80 19.02
C TRP A 151 -17.42 -12.30 18.11
N THR A 152 -17.79 -12.76 16.89
CA THR A 152 -16.83 -13.27 15.91
C THR A 152 -15.89 -12.14 15.50
N MET A 153 -14.61 -12.29 15.82
CA MET A 153 -13.58 -11.29 15.51
C MET A 153 -13.15 -11.38 14.06
N GLU A 154 -13.08 -10.24 13.37
CA GLU A 154 -12.52 -10.11 12.02
C GLU A 154 -11.07 -9.61 12.05
N PHE A 155 -10.73 -8.89 13.10
CA PHE A 155 -9.37 -8.41 13.37
C PHE A 155 -9.15 -8.38 14.88
N VAL A 156 -7.93 -8.76 15.30
CA VAL A 156 -7.47 -8.67 16.68
C VAL A 156 -5.97 -8.30 16.66
N SER A 157 -5.57 -7.30 17.45
CA SER A 157 -4.16 -6.92 17.60
C SER A 157 -3.36 -7.96 18.38
N ALA A 158 -2.03 -7.96 18.17
CA ALA A 158 -1.11 -8.87 18.87
C ALA A 158 -1.16 -8.76 20.41
N GLY A 159 -1.57 -7.60 20.93
CA GLY A 159 -1.77 -7.40 22.39
C GLY A 159 -2.78 -8.35 23.04
N CYS A 160 -3.63 -9.02 22.24
CA CYS A 160 -4.56 -10.02 22.77
C CYS A 160 -3.85 -11.20 23.45
N LEU A 161 -2.64 -11.57 22.99
CA LEU A 161 -1.85 -12.63 23.63
C LEU A 161 -1.50 -12.28 25.09
N GLN A 162 -1.11 -11.03 25.31
CA GLN A 162 -0.81 -10.54 26.68
C GLN A 162 -2.07 -10.49 27.56
N LEU A 163 -3.20 -10.08 26.98
CA LEU A 163 -4.45 -9.95 27.73
C LEU A 163 -5.07 -11.30 28.03
N THR A 164 -5.21 -12.16 27.03
CA THR A 164 -6.03 -13.38 27.11
C THR A 164 -5.21 -14.68 27.22
N GLY A 165 -3.93 -14.64 26.81
CA GLY A 165 -3.09 -15.83 26.65
C GLY A 165 -3.31 -16.58 25.35
N TYR A 166 -4.20 -16.11 24.47
CA TYR A 166 -4.45 -16.69 23.14
C TYR A 166 -3.88 -15.79 22.05
N PRO A 167 -3.24 -16.35 20.99
CA PRO A 167 -2.76 -15.57 19.87
C PRO A 167 -3.92 -15.11 18.97
N PRO A 168 -3.75 -14.03 18.18
CA PRO A 168 -4.80 -13.47 17.31
C PRO A 168 -5.47 -14.50 16.39
N GLU A 169 -4.68 -15.40 15.81
CA GLU A 169 -5.14 -16.41 14.85
C GLU A 169 -6.14 -17.41 15.47
N ARG A 170 -6.14 -17.49 16.81
CA ARG A 170 -7.08 -18.36 17.54
C ARG A 170 -8.47 -17.73 17.67
N LEU A 171 -8.56 -16.40 17.60
CA LEU A 171 -9.80 -15.63 17.79
C LEU A 171 -10.42 -15.13 16.50
N VAL A 172 -9.58 -14.87 15.45
CA VAL A 172 -10.05 -14.30 14.19
C VAL A 172 -10.75 -15.36 13.35
N ASP A 173 -11.93 -15.01 12.83
CA ASP A 173 -12.81 -15.84 11.97
C ASP A 173 -13.02 -17.29 12.48
N ASN A 174 -12.98 -17.45 13.79
CA ASN A 174 -13.18 -18.76 14.43
C ASN A 174 -14.62 -18.84 14.96
N HIS A 175 -15.34 -19.88 14.54
CA HIS A 175 -16.73 -20.14 14.95
C HIS A 175 -16.84 -21.14 16.11
N GLU A 176 -15.77 -21.91 16.37
CA GLU A 176 -15.74 -22.87 17.48
C GLU A 176 -15.19 -22.25 18.77
N PHE A 177 -14.24 -21.32 18.62
CA PHE A 177 -13.61 -20.59 19.71
C PHE A 177 -13.74 -19.09 19.47
N THR A 178 -14.78 -18.50 20.03
CA THR A 178 -15.16 -17.09 19.83
C THR A 178 -14.77 -16.24 21.04
N TYR A 179 -14.77 -14.92 20.88
CA TYR A 179 -14.47 -14.05 22.02
C TYR A 179 -15.52 -14.19 23.13
N ASN A 180 -16.77 -14.48 22.79
CA ASN A 180 -17.80 -14.75 23.77
C ASN A 180 -17.48 -15.94 24.69
N SER A 181 -16.73 -16.93 24.20
CA SER A 181 -16.31 -18.07 25.01
C SER A 181 -15.32 -17.70 26.12
N LEU A 182 -14.66 -16.57 26.01
CA LEU A 182 -13.78 -16.02 27.04
C LEU A 182 -14.56 -15.26 28.13
N ILE A 183 -15.69 -14.66 27.78
CA ILE A 183 -16.53 -13.90 28.72
C ILE A 183 -17.12 -14.88 29.74
N LEU A 184 -17.07 -14.52 31.01
CA LEU A 184 -17.74 -15.35 32.04
C LEU A 184 -19.24 -15.41 31.78
N ALA A 185 -19.83 -16.61 31.85
CA ALA A 185 -21.24 -16.83 31.52
C ALA A 185 -22.21 -15.88 32.25
N GLN A 186 -21.85 -15.47 33.46
CA GLN A 186 -22.61 -14.52 34.26
C GLN A 186 -22.61 -13.10 33.70
N ASP A 187 -21.60 -12.73 32.91
CA ASP A 187 -21.40 -11.40 32.35
C ASP A 187 -21.86 -11.30 30.89
N ALA A 188 -22.00 -12.43 30.19
CA ALA A 188 -22.27 -12.47 28.75
C ALA A 188 -23.58 -11.73 28.34
N ASP A 189 -24.67 -11.94 29.08
CA ASP A 189 -25.95 -11.28 28.79
C ASP A 189 -25.91 -9.77 29.11
N TYR A 190 -25.16 -9.37 30.13
CA TYR A 190 -24.91 -7.96 30.44
C TYR A 190 -24.14 -7.30 29.26
N VAL A 191 -23.03 -7.88 28.84
CA VAL A 191 -22.22 -7.35 27.73
C VAL A 191 -23.07 -7.21 26.48
N TRP A 192 -23.83 -8.23 26.10
CA TRP A 192 -24.70 -8.16 24.92
C TRP A 192 -25.71 -7.02 25.00
N ARG A 193 -26.43 -6.93 26.12
CA ARG A 193 -27.50 -5.94 26.30
C ARG A 193 -26.97 -4.51 26.22
N GLU A 194 -25.85 -4.22 26.88
CA GLU A 194 -25.28 -2.86 26.90
C GLU A 194 -24.74 -2.46 25.54
N VAL A 195 -24.08 -3.39 24.80
CA VAL A 195 -23.65 -3.12 23.43
C VAL A 195 -24.84 -2.84 22.53
N GLN A 196 -25.88 -3.71 22.53
CA GLN A 196 -27.08 -3.49 21.69
C GLN A 196 -27.79 -2.16 22.04
N TYR A 197 -27.84 -1.79 23.31
CA TYR A 197 -28.39 -0.51 23.75
C TYR A 197 -27.63 0.67 23.15
N ALA A 198 -26.30 0.67 23.24
CA ALA A 198 -25.45 1.72 22.67
C ALA A 198 -25.57 1.76 21.12
N LEU A 199 -25.53 0.58 20.46
CA LEU A 199 -25.68 0.50 19.00
C LEU A 199 -27.02 1.06 18.51
N SER A 200 -28.14 0.82 19.25
CA SER A 200 -29.45 1.35 18.89
C SER A 200 -29.51 2.88 18.92
N ARG A 201 -28.62 3.51 19.71
CA ARG A 201 -28.49 4.96 19.86
C ARG A 201 -27.36 5.56 19.02
N GLN A 202 -26.58 4.70 18.37
CA GLN A 202 -25.34 5.08 17.66
C GLN A 202 -24.32 5.80 18.57
N GLU A 203 -24.28 5.39 19.83
CA GLU A 203 -23.38 5.93 20.85
C GLU A 203 -22.21 4.95 21.10
N PRO A 204 -21.04 5.42 21.57
CA PRO A 204 -20.00 4.56 22.06
C PRO A 204 -20.48 3.76 23.27
N PHE A 205 -20.03 2.53 23.41
CA PHE A 205 -20.23 1.73 24.63
C PHE A 205 -18.97 1.67 25.48
N GLU A 206 -19.15 1.56 26.78
CA GLU A 206 -18.09 1.39 27.77
C GLU A 206 -18.53 0.37 28.80
N LEU A 207 -17.76 -0.72 28.93
CA LEU A 207 -18.15 -1.92 29.69
C LEU A 207 -17.05 -2.35 30.65
N ASN A 208 -17.47 -2.96 31.75
CA ASN A 208 -16.58 -3.66 32.68
C ASN A 208 -17.13 -5.07 32.89
N TYR A 209 -16.31 -6.08 32.59
CA TYR A 209 -16.72 -7.47 32.72
C TYR A 209 -15.48 -8.37 32.98
N ARG A 210 -15.71 -9.67 33.11
CA ARG A 210 -14.65 -10.64 33.41
C ARG A 210 -14.46 -11.60 32.27
N ILE A 211 -13.21 -11.91 31.98
CA ILE A 211 -12.82 -12.94 31.02
C ILE A 211 -12.01 -14.04 31.68
N ARG A 212 -12.08 -15.25 31.11
CA ARG A 212 -11.25 -16.40 31.47
C ARG A 212 -10.12 -16.51 30.45
N CYS A 213 -8.89 -16.41 30.92
CA CYS A 213 -7.68 -16.52 30.11
C CYS A 213 -7.28 -17.97 29.82
N ALA A 214 -6.29 -18.17 28.96
CA ALA A 214 -5.79 -19.49 28.58
C ALA A 214 -5.24 -20.30 29.79
N ASP A 215 -4.63 -19.63 30.75
CA ASP A 215 -4.12 -20.20 32.00
C ASP A 215 -5.21 -20.42 33.07
N GLN A 216 -6.48 -20.25 32.68
CA GLN A 216 -7.66 -20.34 33.54
C GLN A 216 -7.79 -19.21 34.58
N SER A 217 -6.89 -18.25 34.61
CA SER A 217 -7.04 -17.03 35.41
C SER A 217 -8.23 -16.21 34.98
N ILE A 218 -8.82 -15.47 35.92
CA ILE A 218 -9.91 -14.54 35.63
C ILE A 218 -9.35 -13.14 35.72
N LYS A 219 -9.50 -12.40 34.62
CA LYS A 219 -9.14 -10.97 34.52
C LYS A 219 -10.39 -10.11 34.48
N HIS A 220 -10.34 -8.98 35.17
CA HIS A 220 -11.30 -7.89 35.00
C HIS A 220 -10.83 -7.02 33.85
N VAL A 221 -11.71 -6.79 32.90
CA VAL A 221 -11.41 -5.97 31.72
C VAL A 221 -12.35 -4.77 31.66
N TRP A 222 -11.81 -3.72 31.08
CA TRP A 222 -12.52 -2.52 30.65
C TRP A 222 -12.47 -2.49 29.13
N GLU A 223 -13.64 -2.29 28.52
CA GLU A 223 -13.82 -2.22 27.09
C GLU A 223 -14.45 -0.88 26.72
N LYS A 224 -13.94 -0.28 25.65
CA LYS A 224 -14.56 0.85 24.97
C LYS A 224 -14.62 0.58 23.48
N GLY A 225 -15.82 0.72 22.91
CA GLY A 225 -16.03 0.45 21.49
C GLY A 225 -17.14 1.30 20.88
N VAL A 226 -17.24 1.17 19.58
CA VAL A 226 -18.23 1.86 18.74
C VAL A 226 -18.82 0.89 17.70
N GLY A 227 -20.02 1.19 17.22
CA GLY A 227 -20.61 0.51 16.07
C GLY A 227 -20.00 0.98 14.75
N ILE A 228 -19.89 0.06 13.79
CA ILE A 228 -19.61 0.35 12.39
C ILE A 228 -20.94 0.29 11.65
N TYR A 229 -21.29 1.35 10.92
CA TYR A 229 -22.58 1.48 10.27
C TYR A 229 -22.45 1.66 8.77
N ALA A 230 -23.39 1.10 8.02
CA ALA A 230 -23.60 1.44 6.62
C ALA A 230 -24.29 2.82 6.49
N ASP A 231 -24.30 3.37 5.29
CA ASP A 231 -25.03 4.61 4.99
C ASP A 231 -26.54 4.49 5.29
N THR A 232 -27.05 3.26 5.26
CA THR A 232 -28.44 2.89 5.64
C THR A 232 -28.69 2.87 7.14
N ARG A 233 -27.65 3.13 7.96
CA ARG A 233 -27.64 2.97 9.43
C ARG A 233 -27.72 1.53 9.93
N GLU A 234 -27.60 0.56 9.06
CA GLU A 234 -27.45 -0.84 9.44
C GLU A 234 -26.12 -1.06 10.14
N VAL A 235 -26.11 -1.84 11.23
CA VAL A 235 -24.89 -2.19 11.96
C VAL A 235 -24.13 -3.24 11.17
N LEU A 236 -22.97 -2.88 10.65
CA LEU A 236 -22.06 -3.79 9.92
C LEU A 236 -21.17 -4.58 10.87
N GLY A 237 -20.86 -4.02 12.04
CA GLY A 237 -19.97 -4.61 13.03
C GLY A 237 -19.69 -3.66 14.18
N ILE A 238 -18.71 -4.03 14.98
CA ILE A 238 -18.21 -3.24 16.11
C ILE A 238 -16.68 -3.19 16.05
N GLU A 239 -16.11 -2.12 16.57
CA GLU A 239 -14.67 -2.02 16.80
C GLU A 239 -14.39 -1.35 18.14
N GLY A 240 -13.27 -1.70 18.77
CA GLY A 240 -12.95 -1.18 20.08
C GLY A 240 -11.62 -1.65 20.62
N ALA A 241 -11.43 -1.37 21.90
CA ALA A 241 -10.25 -1.74 22.67
C ALA A 241 -10.67 -2.31 24.03
N ILE A 242 -9.97 -3.37 24.43
CA ILE A 242 -10.18 -4.07 25.70
C ILE A 242 -8.86 -4.11 26.46
N PHE A 243 -8.86 -3.62 27.68
CA PHE A 243 -7.67 -3.56 28.54
C PHE A 243 -7.93 -4.28 29.86
N GLU A 244 -6.87 -4.87 30.41
CA GLU A 244 -6.90 -5.38 31.77
C GLU A 244 -7.07 -4.21 32.74
N ARG A 245 -8.02 -4.34 33.66
CA ARG A 245 -8.23 -3.36 34.71
C ARG A 245 -7.37 -3.70 35.91
N GLY A 246 -6.40 -2.85 36.27
CA GLY A 246 -5.55 -3.03 37.41
C GLY A 246 -6.36 -3.13 38.72
N ALA A 247 -5.93 -3.93 39.62
CA ALA A 247 -6.58 -4.25 40.92
C ALA A 247 -6.79 -3.04 41.86
N GLY A 248 -6.60 -1.82 41.43
CA GLY A 248 -6.67 -0.58 42.25
C GLY A 248 -7.65 0.49 41.78
N GLN A 249 -8.33 0.35 40.65
CA GLN A 249 -9.26 1.39 40.15
C GLN A 249 -10.72 0.96 40.37
N ASN A 250 -11.23 1.27 41.52
CA ASN A 250 -12.67 1.22 41.79
C ASN A 250 -13.33 2.41 41.10
N PRO A 251 -14.39 2.25 40.24
CA PRO A 251 -15.13 3.39 39.75
C PRO A 251 -15.83 4.02 40.94
N GLY A 252 -15.54 5.31 41.16
CA GLY A 252 -16.28 6.11 42.12
C GLY A 252 -17.77 6.01 41.81
N ARG A 253 -18.52 5.92 42.87
CA ARG A 253 -20.00 5.92 42.99
C ARG A 253 -20.64 7.03 42.19
#